data_2ab20533b42471bd28d9d78de85233e1
#
_entry.id   2ab20533b42471bd28d9d78de85233e1
#
_cell.length_a   1.000
_cell.length_b   1.000
_cell.length_c   1.000
_cell.angle_alpha   90.00
_cell.angle_beta   90.00
_cell.angle_gamma   90.00
#
_symmetry.space_group_name_H-M   'P 1'
#
loop_
_entity.id
_entity.type
_entity.pdbx_description
1 polymer ?
#
loop_
_entity_poly.entity_id
_entity_poly.type
_entity_poly.pdbx_seq_one_letter_code
_entity_poly.pdbx_strand_id
1 'polypeptide(L)'
;MERYDVILPSGGKLDDHFARVALTPYKALIKVQDYMVGFKVLEAVTDSARLGRIMLVAPRDVQDAFGIRITNKLNDTGDLTKNIAMAIRDLKSMGDCTSRVAIITTDLPYLEGKNIQAFLDSCPDDADICVPLISKEEYLDRFPSASGTFVKLRDGEWTLGCIYLMKPDVFLRILPEVERVVANRKKKMKMAGLLGFGFVWKVITKSITSAEVARKVETILGCRISLIKGGPAEFAYDIDDIVDYEYALRNK
;
A
#
# COMPACT_ATOMS: atom_id res chain seq x y z
N MET A 1 -9.14 -3.21 -22.73
CA MET A 1 -8.25 -3.27 -21.54
C MET A 1 -9.06 -3.73 -20.36
N GLU A 2 -8.54 -4.68 -19.58
CA GLU A 2 -9.18 -5.15 -18.36
C GLU A 2 -9.18 -4.03 -17.31
N ARG A 3 -10.33 -3.85 -16.64
CA ARG A 3 -10.45 -2.94 -15.51
C ARG A 3 -10.39 -3.74 -14.21
N TYR A 4 -9.77 -3.18 -13.18
CA TYR A 4 -9.65 -3.79 -11.87
C TYR A 4 -10.51 -3.07 -10.85
N ASP A 5 -11.16 -3.81 -9.97
CA ASP A 5 -11.78 -3.23 -8.78
C ASP A 5 -10.69 -2.66 -7.86
N VAL A 6 -11.05 -1.65 -7.07
CA VAL A 6 -10.10 -0.98 -6.18
C VAL A 6 -10.62 -0.97 -4.74
N ILE A 7 -9.73 -1.21 -3.80
CA ILE A 7 -9.98 -1.08 -2.37
C ILE A 7 -9.12 0.06 -1.83
N LEU A 8 -9.76 1.02 -1.16
CA LEU A 8 -9.14 2.15 -0.49
C LEU A 8 -9.27 1.97 1.03
N PRO A 9 -8.28 1.35 1.70
CA PRO A 9 -8.25 1.30 3.16
C PRO A 9 -7.86 2.69 3.71
N SER A 10 -8.82 3.37 4.33
CA SER A 10 -8.72 4.77 4.75
C SER A 10 -8.89 4.95 6.27
N GLY A 11 -8.56 3.91 7.05
CA GLY A 11 -8.69 3.91 8.51
C GLY A 11 -7.44 4.40 9.26
N GLY A 12 -6.38 4.80 8.56
CA GLY A 12 -5.13 5.25 9.17
C GLY A 12 -5.33 6.44 10.11
N LYS A 13 -4.87 6.29 11.38
CA LYS A 13 -4.96 7.32 12.41
C LYS A 13 -3.61 8.00 12.63
N LEU A 14 -3.67 9.27 12.98
CA LEU A 14 -2.53 10.05 13.45
C LEU A 14 -2.35 9.86 14.95
N ASP A 15 -1.13 10.07 15.44
CA ASP A 15 -0.93 10.22 16.89
C ASP A 15 -1.55 11.56 17.39
N ASP A 16 -1.71 11.68 18.71
CA ASP A 16 -2.42 12.81 19.32
C ASP A 16 -1.74 14.17 19.05
N HIS A 17 -0.41 14.20 18.90
CA HIS A 17 0.30 15.43 18.61
C HIS A 17 0.07 15.84 17.16
N PHE A 18 0.29 14.94 16.24
CA PHE A 18 0.10 15.20 14.82
C PHE A 18 -1.37 15.49 14.48
N ALA A 19 -2.34 14.79 15.10
CA ALA A 19 -3.76 15.03 14.93
C ALA A 19 -4.17 16.48 15.28
N ARG A 20 -3.55 17.06 16.32
CA ARG A 20 -3.78 18.48 16.67
C ARG A 20 -3.22 19.44 15.63
N VAL A 21 -2.04 19.14 15.06
CA VAL A 21 -1.42 19.97 14.02
C VAL A 21 -2.19 19.88 12.71
N ALA A 22 -2.56 18.67 12.30
CA ALA A 22 -3.29 18.40 11.07
C ALA A 22 -4.80 18.73 11.15
N LEU A 23 -5.32 19.03 12.37
CA LEU A 23 -6.73 19.32 12.66
C LEU A 23 -7.66 18.14 12.25
N THR A 24 -7.16 16.94 12.26
CA THR A 24 -7.90 15.72 11.97
C THR A 24 -7.21 14.51 12.61
N PRO A 25 -7.95 13.51 13.09
CA PRO A 25 -7.35 12.27 13.59
C PRO A 25 -7.03 11.25 12.49
N TYR A 26 -7.40 11.50 11.22
CA TYR A 26 -7.29 10.53 10.13
C TYR A 26 -6.34 11.01 9.03
N LYS A 27 -5.42 10.13 8.59
CA LYS A 27 -4.48 10.39 7.51
C LYS A 27 -5.15 10.83 6.21
N ALA A 28 -6.25 10.16 5.82
CA ALA A 28 -6.99 10.47 4.59
C ALA A 28 -7.59 11.87 4.55
N LEU A 29 -7.81 12.50 5.72
CA LEU A 29 -8.38 13.86 5.85
C LEU A 29 -7.33 14.94 6.07
N ILE A 30 -6.04 14.61 6.10
CA ILE A 30 -4.96 15.60 6.16
C ILE A 30 -5.09 16.55 4.97
N LYS A 31 -4.98 17.84 5.25
CA LYS A 31 -4.93 18.86 4.21
C LYS A 31 -3.47 19.23 3.90
N VAL A 32 -3.10 19.06 2.64
CA VAL A 32 -1.84 19.55 2.10
C VAL A 32 -2.18 20.66 1.11
N GLN A 33 -1.73 21.88 1.40
CA GLN A 33 -2.13 23.05 0.62
C GLN A 33 -3.67 23.17 0.53
N ASP A 34 -4.25 23.12 -0.66
CA ASP A 34 -5.68 23.35 -0.91
C ASP A 34 -6.50 22.04 -1.07
N TYR A 35 -5.89 20.86 -0.86
CA TYR A 35 -6.58 19.58 -1.03
C TYR A 35 -6.43 18.64 0.15
N MET A 36 -7.40 17.75 0.33
CA MET A 36 -7.28 16.60 1.23
C MET A 36 -6.56 15.45 0.53
N VAL A 37 -5.58 14.84 1.23
CA VAL A 37 -4.72 13.77 0.66
C VAL A 37 -5.56 12.60 0.14
N GLY A 38 -6.55 12.16 0.88
CA GLY A 38 -7.43 11.08 0.43
C GLY A 38 -8.26 11.43 -0.83
N PHE A 39 -8.59 12.71 -1.03
CA PHE A 39 -9.26 13.14 -2.28
C PHE A 39 -8.30 13.16 -3.46
N LYS A 40 -7.03 13.50 -3.23
CA LYS A 40 -6.01 13.41 -4.27
C LYS A 40 -5.83 11.97 -4.75
N VAL A 41 -5.82 11.02 -3.82
CA VAL A 41 -5.80 9.58 -4.16
C VAL A 41 -7.06 9.17 -4.90
N LEU A 42 -8.25 9.59 -4.45
CA LEU A 42 -9.52 9.28 -5.15
C LEU A 42 -9.55 9.86 -6.57
N GLU A 43 -9.04 11.08 -6.77
CA GLU A 43 -8.87 11.69 -8.08
C GLU A 43 -7.98 10.83 -8.98
N ALA A 44 -6.77 10.47 -8.50
CA ALA A 44 -5.84 9.61 -9.23
C ALA A 44 -6.46 8.25 -9.61
N VAL A 45 -7.24 7.65 -8.69
CA VAL A 45 -7.96 6.39 -8.94
C VAL A 45 -9.02 6.56 -10.03
N THR A 46 -9.79 7.64 -9.98
CA THR A 46 -10.86 7.90 -10.97
C THR A 46 -10.32 8.30 -12.33
N ASP A 47 -9.15 8.91 -12.39
CA ASP A 47 -8.46 9.28 -13.63
C ASP A 47 -7.75 8.10 -14.30
N SER A 48 -7.54 7.00 -13.57
CA SER A 48 -6.98 5.78 -14.15
C SER A 48 -8.03 5.01 -14.96
N ALA A 49 -7.81 4.89 -16.27
CA ALA A 49 -8.69 4.12 -17.15
C ALA A 49 -8.74 2.61 -16.83
N ARG A 50 -7.79 2.10 -16.04
CA ARG A 50 -7.67 0.69 -15.64
C ARG A 50 -8.44 0.34 -14.38
N LEU A 51 -9.03 1.31 -13.67
CA LEU A 51 -9.76 1.06 -12.44
C LEU A 51 -11.28 1.17 -12.65
N GLY A 52 -12.03 0.39 -11.86
CA GLY A 52 -13.48 0.24 -11.94
C GLY A 52 -14.19 0.61 -10.65
N ARG A 53 -14.84 -0.38 -10.01
CA ARG A 53 -15.57 -0.17 -8.76
C ARG A 53 -14.61 0.20 -7.64
N ILE A 54 -15.02 1.16 -6.79
CA ILE A 54 -14.20 1.67 -5.68
C ILE A 54 -14.88 1.28 -4.36
N MET A 55 -14.16 0.50 -3.54
CA MET A 55 -14.55 0.12 -2.20
C MET A 55 -13.78 0.96 -1.19
N LEU A 56 -14.46 1.78 -0.41
CA LEU A 56 -13.85 2.56 0.67
C LEU A 56 -14.04 1.84 2.01
N VAL A 57 -12.95 1.53 2.70
CA VAL A 57 -13.00 0.98 4.07
C VAL A 57 -12.46 2.02 5.03
N ALA A 58 -13.35 2.64 5.81
CA ALA A 58 -13.01 3.82 6.60
C ALA A 58 -13.90 3.98 7.85
N PRO A 59 -13.45 4.75 8.84
CA PRO A 59 -14.33 5.29 9.89
C PRO A 59 -15.41 6.20 9.31
N ARG A 60 -16.50 6.38 10.05
CA ARG A 60 -17.69 7.13 9.60
C ARG A 60 -17.34 8.55 9.13
N ASP A 61 -16.53 9.27 9.88
CA ASP A 61 -16.15 10.66 9.55
C ASP A 61 -15.43 10.75 8.19
N VAL A 62 -14.59 9.76 7.88
CA VAL A 62 -13.91 9.66 6.59
C VAL A 62 -14.90 9.29 5.49
N GLN A 63 -15.82 8.33 5.76
CA GLN A 63 -16.86 7.95 4.80
C GLN A 63 -17.78 9.11 4.42
N ASP A 64 -18.11 9.98 5.38
CA ASP A 64 -18.97 11.14 5.16
C ASP A 64 -18.26 12.24 4.35
N ALA A 65 -16.94 12.37 4.49
CA ALA A 65 -16.14 13.27 3.68
C ALA A 65 -16.02 12.83 2.21
N PHE A 66 -15.89 11.51 1.96
CA PHE A 66 -15.76 10.97 0.60
C PHE A 66 -17.15 10.90 -0.09
N GLY A 67 -17.28 11.60 -1.22
CA GLY A 67 -18.54 11.78 -1.95
C GLY A 67 -19.01 10.57 -2.77
N ILE A 68 -19.68 10.85 -3.90
CA ILE A 68 -20.49 9.92 -4.70
C ILE A 68 -19.71 8.96 -5.62
N ARG A 69 -18.40 9.14 -5.80
CA ARG A 69 -17.58 8.30 -6.69
C ARG A 69 -17.21 6.92 -6.10
N ILE A 70 -17.65 6.65 -4.87
CA ILE A 70 -17.43 5.39 -4.15
C ILE A 70 -18.57 4.42 -4.44
N THR A 71 -18.23 3.21 -4.88
CA THR A 71 -19.24 2.16 -5.17
C THR A 71 -19.88 1.64 -3.89
N ASN A 72 -19.07 1.34 -2.87
CA ASN A 72 -19.56 0.97 -1.54
C ASN A 72 -18.62 1.45 -0.44
N LYS A 73 -19.19 1.73 0.73
CA LYS A 73 -18.49 2.20 1.93
C LYS A 73 -18.66 1.18 3.05
N LEU A 74 -17.54 0.70 3.58
CA LEU A 74 -17.49 -0.30 4.65
C LEU A 74 -16.84 0.31 5.89
N ASN A 75 -17.30 -0.12 7.08
CA ASN A 75 -16.74 0.37 8.32
C ASN A 75 -15.34 -0.20 8.58
N ASP A 76 -14.42 0.65 8.99
CA ASP A 76 -13.08 0.25 9.42
C ASP A 76 -13.15 -0.64 10.67
N THR A 77 -12.41 -1.76 10.65
CA THR A 77 -12.28 -2.69 11.77
C THR A 77 -11.09 -2.38 12.68
N GLY A 78 -10.24 -1.41 12.30
CA GLY A 78 -8.97 -1.12 12.95
C GLY A 78 -7.84 -2.10 12.57
N ASP A 79 -8.08 -3.03 11.65
CA ASP A 79 -7.11 -4.00 11.16
C ASP A 79 -7.10 -4.00 9.63
N LEU A 80 -5.96 -3.61 9.05
CA LEU A 80 -5.81 -3.46 7.59
C LEU A 80 -6.11 -4.78 6.85
N THR A 81 -5.63 -5.90 7.36
CA THR A 81 -5.80 -7.20 6.68
C THR A 81 -7.25 -7.64 6.69
N LYS A 82 -7.96 -7.43 7.79
CA LYS A 82 -9.40 -7.70 7.91
C LYS A 82 -10.22 -6.76 7.03
N ASN A 83 -9.84 -5.49 6.96
CA ASN A 83 -10.49 -4.49 6.10
C ASN A 83 -10.41 -4.90 4.62
N ILE A 84 -9.23 -5.29 4.16
CA ILE A 84 -9.04 -5.77 2.78
C ILE A 84 -9.87 -7.06 2.54
N ALA A 85 -9.81 -8.02 3.45
CA ALA A 85 -10.58 -9.27 3.34
C ALA A 85 -12.10 -9.02 3.31
N MET A 86 -12.59 -8.10 4.13
CA MET A 86 -13.99 -7.69 4.15
C MET A 86 -14.40 -7.06 2.81
N ALA A 87 -13.62 -6.12 2.29
CA ALA A 87 -13.90 -5.47 1.01
C ALA A 87 -13.87 -6.47 -0.17
N ILE A 88 -12.92 -7.43 -0.17
CA ILE A 88 -12.89 -8.49 -1.19
C ILE A 88 -14.16 -9.36 -1.12
N ARG A 89 -14.61 -9.77 0.07
CA ARG A 89 -15.84 -10.56 0.22
C ARG A 89 -17.06 -9.80 -0.25
N ASP A 90 -17.13 -8.52 0.04
CA ASP A 90 -18.22 -7.64 -0.38
C ASP A 90 -18.23 -7.48 -1.91
N LEU A 91 -17.08 -7.20 -2.55
CA LEU A 91 -16.95 -7.20 -4.02
C LEU A 91 -17.43 -8.51 -4.65
N LYS A 92 -17.04 -9.65 -4.07
CA LYS A 92 -17.49 -10.97 -4.56
C LYS A 92 -18.99 -11.18 -4.39
N SER A 93 -19.60 -10.66 -3.33
CA SER A 93 -21.04 -10.75 -3.10
C SER A 93 -21.86 -9.89 -4.07
N MET A 94 -21.27 -8.83 -4.60
CA MET A 94 -21.89 -7.98 -5.63
C MET A 94 -21.90 -8.62 -7.03
N GLY A 95 -21.21 -9.75 -7.21
CA GLY A 95 -21.00 -10.40 -8.50
C GLY A 95 -19.90 -9.73 -9.34
N ASP A 96 -19.48 -10.42 -10.39
CA ASP A 96 -18.49 -9.94 -11.38
C ASP A 96 -17.21 -9.29 -10.77
N CYS A 97 -16.72 -9.85 -9.64
CA CYS A 97 -15.45 -9.43 -9.08
C CYS A 97 -14.34 -9.64 -10.12
N THR A 98 -13.53 -8.61 -10.35
CA THR A 98 -12.45 -8.67 -11.33
C THR A 98 -11.41 -9.71 -10.97
N SER A 99 -10.67 -10.21 -11.97
CA SER A 99 -9.63 -11.24 -11.79
C SER A 99 -8.56 -10.83 -10.79
N ARG A 100 -8.30 -9.52 -10.69
CA ARG A 100 -7.39 -8.87 -9.74
C ARG A 100 -8.05 -7.63 -9.14
N VAL A 101 -7.61 -7.27 -7.93
CA VAL A 101 -8.06 -6.08 -7.20
C VAL A 101 -6.84 -5.22 -6.87
N ALA A 102 -6.93 -3.92 -7.14
CA ALA A 102 -5.95 -2.95 -6.70
C ALA A 102 -6.24 -2.53 -5.25
N ILE A 103 -5.20 -2.44 -4.42
CA ILE A 103 -5.29 -1.89 -3.06
C ILE A 103 -4.38 -0.68 -3.03
N ILE A 104 -4.93 0.48 -2.66
CA ILE A 104 -4.21 1.75 -2.67
C ILE A 104 -4.51 2.46 -1.34
N THR A 105 -3.47 2.78 -0.57
CA THR A 105 -3.66 3.57 0.66
C THR A 105 -3.98 5.02 0.35
N THR A 106 -4.65 5.70 1.27
CA THR A 106 -5.18 7.06 1.02
C THR A 106 -4.35 8.17 1.66
N ASP A 107 -3.08 7.92 1.92
CA ASP A 107 -2.11 8.83 2.51
C ASP A 107 -0.97 9.23 1.54
N LEU A 108 -1.21 9.10 0.22
CA LEU A 108 -0.25 9.36 -0.87
C LEU A 108 -0.51 10.73 -1.52
N PRO A 109 0.13 11.81 -1.06
CA PRO A 109 -0.20 13.18 -1.49
C PRO A 109 0.18 13.49 -2.94
N TYR A 110 1.11 12.74 -3.52
CA TYR A 110 1.63 12.98 -4.88
C TYR A 110 1.16 11.98 -5.94
N LEU A 111 0.23 11.10 -5.56
CA LEU A 111 -0.26 10.07 -6.48
C LEU A 111 -1.03 10.68 -7.65
N GLU A 112 -0.75 10.19 -8.86
CA GLU A 112 -1.44 10.56 -10.09
C GLU A 112 -1.97 9.33 -10.84
N GLY A 113 -3.04 9.49 -11.62
CA GLY A 113 -3.64 8.38 -12.39
C GLY A 113 -2.67 7.72 -13.38
N LYS A 114 -1.75 8.51 -13.99
CA LYS A 114 -0.71 7.97 -14.87
C LYS A 114 0.26 7.03 -14.16
N ASN A 115 0.57 7.30 -12.87
CA ASN A 115 1.43 6.45 -12.04
C ASN A 115 0.76 5.08 -11.83
N ILE A 116 -0.52 5.10 -11.44
CA ILE A 116 -1.33 3.89 -11.26
C ILE A 116 -1.35 3.08 -12.55
N GLN A 117 -1.63 3.75 -13.69
CA GLN A 117 -1.67 3.10 -15.00
C GLN A 117 -0.34 2.40 -15.33
N ALA A 118 0.79 3.09 -15.17
CA ALA A 118 2.11 2.53 -15.44
C ALA A 118 2.43 1.29 -14.58
N PHE A 119 2.04 1.32 -13.30
CA PHE A 119 2.18 0.17 -12.41
C PHE A 119 1.33 -1.02 -12.87
N LEU A 120 0.05 -0.79 -13.15
CA LEU A 120 -0.87 -1.85 -13.57
C LEU A 120 -0.44 -2.49 -14.89
N ASP A 121 0.10 -1.70 -15.82
CA ASP A 121 0.60 -2.19 -17.11
C ASP A 121 1.90 -3.00 -16.98
N SER A 122 2.69 -2.75 -15.92
CA SER A 122 3.93 -3.50 -15.65
C SER A 122 3.72 -4.79 -14.84
N CYS A 123 2.51 -5.03 -14.32
CA CYS A 123 2.20 -6.22 -13.54
C CYS A 123 2.05 -7.48 -14.42
N PRO A 124 2.86 -8.52 -14.24
CA PRO A 124 2.74 -9.76 -15.00
C PRO A 124 1.41 -10.48 -14.72
N ASP A 125 0.81 -11.08 -15.76
CA ASP A 125 -0.48 -11.78 -15.64
C ASP A 125 -0.42 -13.03 -14.77
N ASP A 126 0.72 -13.67 -14.71
CA ASP A 126 0.93 -14.90 -13.94
C ASP A 126 1.22 -14.64 -12.46
N ALA A 127 1.53 -13.40 -12.04
CA ALA A 127 1.72 -13.05 -10.64
C ALA A 127 0.39 -13.10 -9.86
N ASP A 128 0.45 -13.57 -8.62
CA ASP A 128 -0.69 -13.56 -7.70
C ASP A 128 -0.78 -12.21 -6.95
N ILE A 129 0.38 -11.63 -6.64
CA ILE A 129 0.53 -10.33 -5.97
C ILE A 129 1.65 -9.56 -6.66
N CYS A 130 1.38 -8.31 -7.06
CA CYS A 130 2.36 -7.37 -7.55
C CYS A 130 2.57 -6.26 -6.51
N VAL A 131 3.84 -5.94 -6.22
CA VAL A 131 4.25 -4.94 -5.23
C VAL A 131 5.30 -4.03 -5.85
N PRO A 132 5.13 -2.70 -5.85
CA PRO A 132 6.17 -1.80 -6.34
C PRO A 132 7.35 -1.77 -5.37
N LEU A 133 8.55 -1.83 -5.93
CA LEU A 133 9.80 -1.75 -5.22
C LEU A 133 10.58 -0.54 -5.75
N ILE A 134 10.72 0.48 -4.92
CA ILE A 134 11.34 1.77 -5.27
C ILE A 134 12.74 1.81 -4.67
N SER A 135 13.74 2.19 -5.47
CA SER A 135 15.10 2.40 -4.98
C SER A 135 15.18 3.71 -4.19
N LYS A 136 16.11 3.75 -3.24
CA LYS A 136 16.41 4.97 -2.50
C LYS A 136 16.84 6.12 -3.42
N GLU A 137 17.54 5.80 -4.48
CA GLU A 137 17.99 6.77 -5.49
C GLU A 137 16.80 7.41 -6.19
N GLU A 138 15.91 6.61 -6.79
CA GLU A 138 14.68 7.09 -7.44
C GLU A 138 13.79 7.90 -6.48
N TYR A 139 13.69 7.45 -5.22
CA TYR A 139 12.91 8.15 -4.20
C TYR A 139 13.50 9.53 -3.88
N LEU A 140 14.82 9.61 -3.63
CA LEU A 140 15.48 10.87 -3.28
C LEU A 140 15.65 11.82 -4.48
N ASP A 141 15.72 11.31 -5.69
CA ASP A 141 15.70 12.13 -6.91
C ASP A 141 14.35 12.85 -7.06
N ARG A 142 13.25 12.15 -6.75
CA ARG A 142 11.90 12.74 -6.80
C ARG A 142 11.58 13.59 -5.58
N PHE A 143 12.04 13.18 -4.39
CA PHE A 143 11.78 13.83 -3.11
C PHE A 143 13.08 14.18 -2.38
N PRO A 144 13.82 15.19 -2.85
CA PRO A 144 15.11 15.56 -2.26
C PRO A 144 14.96 15.91 -0.77
N SER A 145 15.78 15.29 0.08
CA SER A 145 15.78 15.49 1.54
C SER A 145 14.51 15.01 2.26
N ALA A 146 13.60 14.27 1.60
CA ALA A 146 12.49 13.65 2.27
C ALA A 146 12.95 12.52 3.20
N SER A 147 12.22 12.30 4.28
CA SER A 147 12.36 11.10 5.11
C SER A 147 11.98 9.85 4.33
N GLY A 148 12.46 8.69 4.78
CA GLY A 148 12.08 7.42 4.17
C GLY A 148 12.74 6.25 4.87
N THR A 149 12.05 5.11 4.91
CA THR A 149 12.58 3.87 5.49
C THR A 149 13.04 2.93 4.38
N PHE A 150 14.34 2.67 4.31
CA PHE A 150 14.94 1.83 3.29
C PHE A 150 15.60 0.59 3.89
N VAL A 151 15.42 -0.54 3.24
CA VAL A 151 16.10 -1.79 3.56
C VAL A 151 17.31 -1.93 2.65
N LYS A 152 18.50 -2.03 3.25
CA LYS A 152 19.74 -2.25 2.52
C LYS A 152 19.91 -3.74 2.23
N LEU A 153 19.87 -4.07 0.94
CA LEU A 153 20.09 -5.40 0.39
C LEU A 153 21.37 -5.41 -0.46
N ARG A 154 21.80 -6.58 -0.94
CA ARG A 154 22.98 -6.73 -1.80
C ARG A 154 22.81 -5.99 -3.14
N ASP A 155 21.59 -5.92 -3.66
CA ASP A 155 21.24 -5.32 -4.96
C ASP A 155 20.67 -3.90 -4.86
N GLY A 156 20.83 -3.23 -3.72
CA GLY A 156 20.44 -1.82 -3.55
C GLY A 156 19.81 -1.51 -2.20
N GLU A 157 19.40 -0.26 -2.02
CA GLU A 157 18.58 0.19 -0.89
C GLU A 157 17.15 0.41 -1.39
N TRP A 158 16.17 -0.24 -0.77
CA TRP A 158 14.81 -0.36 -1.30
C TRP A 158 13.74 -0.03 -0.27
N THR A 159 12.63 0.53 -0.74
CA THR A 159 11.37 0.64 -0.01
C THR A 159 10.21 0.06 -0.83
N LEU A 160 9.12 -0.31 -0.17
CA LEU A 160 7.91 -0.76 -0.83
C LEU A 160 6.97 0.43 -1.04
N GLY A 161 6.26 0.43 -2.17
CA GLY A 161 5.18 1.38 -2.37
C GLY A 161 3.86 0.92 -1.73
N CYS A 162 2.95 1.85 -1.57
CA CYS A 162 1.65 1.68 -0.92
C CYS A 162 0.50 1.40 -1.90
N ILE A 163 0.82 0.79 -3.04
CA ILE A 163 -0.12 0.27 -4.02
C ILE A 163 0.16 -1.21 -4.28
N TYR A 164 -0.88 -2.03 -4.41
CA TYR A 164 -0.76 -3.46 -4.66
C TYR A 164 -1.79 -3.89 -5.69
N LEU A 165 -1.42 -4.84 -6.56
CA LEU A 165 -2.39 -5.54 -7.41
C LEU A 165 -2.38 -7.01 -7.02
N MET A 166 -3.53 -7.60 -6.69
CA MET A 166 -3.57 -8.99 -6.22
C MET A 166 -4.82 -9.74 -6.67
N LYS A 167 -4.70 -11.07 -6.73
CA LYS A 167 -5.84 -11.96 -6.95
C LYS A 167 -6.67 -12.08 -5.66
N PRO A 168 -7.98 -11.77 -5.69
CA PRO A 168 -8.84 -11.78 -4.49
C PRO A 168 -8.84 -13.12 -3.76
N ASP A 169 -8.96 -14.25 -4.50
CA ASP A 169 -9.02 -15.58 -3.91
C ASP A 169 -7.70 -15.99 -3.28
N VAL A 170 -6.57 -15.56 -3.86
CA VAL A 170 -5.25 -15.81 -3.28
C VAL A 170 -5.13 -15.08 -1.94
N PHE A 171 -5.51 -13.80 -1.89
CA PHE A 171 -5.46 -13.03 -0.64
C PHE A 171 -6.30 -13.68 0.47
N LEU A 172 -7.54 -14.07 0.16
CA LEU A 172 -8.41 -14.72 1.14
C LEU A 172 -7.83 -16.08 1.62
N ARG A 173 -7.16 -16.81 0.74
CA ARG A 173 -6.50 -18.08 1.08
C ARG A 173 -5.30 -17.89 2.00
N ILE A 174 -4.47 -16.87 1.74
CA ILE A 174 -3.24 -16.63 2.51
C ILE A 174 -3.47 -15.73 3.74
N LEU A 175 -4.69 -15.27 3.97
CA LEU A 175 -5.02 -14.35 5.06
C LEU A 175 -4.48 -14.79 6.44
N PRO A 176 -4.60 -16.08 6.86
CA PRO A 176 -4.06 -16.54 8.14
C PRO A 176 -2.54 -16.33 8.26
N GLU A 177 -1.79 -16.58 7.18
CA GLU A 177 -0.35 -16.38 7.12
C GLU A 177 0.02 -14.90 7.17
N VAL A 178 -0.72 -14.05 6.44
CA VAL A 178 -0.54 -12.59 6.45
C VAL A 178 -0.79 -12.05 7.86
N GLU A 179 -1.89 -12.43 8.50
CA GLU A 179 -2.19 -12.04 9.89
C GLU A 179 -1.08 -12.48 10.86
N ARG A 180 -0.57 -13.71 10.70
CA ARG A 180 0.54 -14.22 11.50
C ARG A 180 1.82 -13.40 11.33
N VAL A 181 2.17 -13.03 10.11
CA VAL A 181 3.33 -12.19 9.80
C VAL A 181 3.15 -10.80 10.39
N VAL A 182 2.01 -10.15 10.14
CA VAL A 182 1.69 -8.81 10.65
C VAL A 182 1.71 -8.77 12.18
N ALA A 183 1.10 -9.73 12.85
CA ALA A 183 1.08 -9.82 14.33
C ALA A 183 2.47 -10.01 14.95
N ASN A 184 3.42 -10.56 14.20
CA ASN A 184 4.77 -10.83 14.68
C ASN A 184 5.84 -9.85 14.15
N ARG A 185 5.49 -8.91 13.24
CA ARG A 185 6.44 -8.00 12.57
C ARG A 185 7.37 -7.23 13.51
N LYS A 186 6.90 -6.87 14.72
CA LYS A 186 7.69 -6.19 15.74
C LYS A 186 8.45 -7.13 16.69
N LYS A 187 8.24 -8.45 16.59
CA LYS A 187 8.82 -9.46 17.50
C LYS A 187 9.96 -10.18 16.79
N LYS A 188 11.19 -9.64 16.91
CA LYS A 188 12.41 -10.11 16.20
C LYS A 188 12.61 -11.64 16.28
N MET A 189 12.48 -12.23 17.46
CA MET A 189 12.66 -13.69 17.67
C MET A 189 11.59 -14.51 16.92
N LYS A 190 10.33 -14.08 16.96
CA LYS A 190 9.25 -14.78 16.24
C LYS A 190 9.40 -14.65 14.74
N MET A 191 9.80 -13.48 14.25
CA MET A 191 10.12 -13.27 12.84
C MET A 191 11.32 -14.12 12.41
N ALA A 192 12.37 -14.23 13.24
CA ALA A 192 13.50 -15.11 12.97
C ALA A 192 13.08 -16.58 12.84
N GLY A 193 12.15 -17.04 13.69
CA GLY A 193 11.57 -18.38 13.57
C GLY A 193 10.76 -18.61 12.28
N LEU A 194 9.99 -17.61 11.85
CA LEU A 194 9.21 -17.68 10.59
C LEU A 194 10.12 -17.62 9.35
N LEU A 195 11.12 -16.76 9.36
CA LEU A 195 12.02 -16.56 8.23
C LEU A 195 13.15 -17.61 8.17
N GLY A 196 13.51 -18.19 9.28
CA GLY A 196 14.67 -19.08 9.45
C GLY A 196 15.96 -18.33 9.71
N PHE A 197 16.81 -18.89 10.58
CA PHE A 197 18.04 -18.24 11.05
C PHE A 197 18.99 -17.89 9.90
N GLY A 198 19.17 -18.75 8.91
CA GLY A 198 20.05 -18.51 7.76
C GLY A 198 19.57 -17.32 6.93
N PHE A 199 18.26 -17.12 6.79
CA PHE A 199 17.70 -15.96 6.09
C PHE A 199 17.95 -14.67 6.90
N VAL A 200 17.69 -14.69 8.20
CA VAL A 200 17.92 -13.54 9.08
C VAL A 200 19.41 -13.15 9.09
N TRP A 201 20.31 -14.14 9.12
CA TRP A 201 21.75 -13.91 9.00
C TRP A 201 22.13 -13.19 7.71
N LYS A 202 21.58 -13.65 6.56
CA LYS A 202 21.78 -12.99 5.26
C LYS A 202 21.26 -11.56 5.25
N VAL A 203 20.12 -11.26 5.91
CA VAL A 203 19.59 -9.90 6.05
C VAL A 203 20.55 -9.02 6.89
N ILE A 204 21.01 -9.52 8.03
CA ILE A 204 21.94 -8.79 8.93
C ILE A 204 23.26 -8.50 8.20
N THR A 205 23.79 -9.47 7.47
CA THR A 205 25.04 -9.31 6.70
C THR A 205 24.87 -8.58 5.38
N LYS A 206 23.62 -8.17 5.04
CA LYS A 206 23.28 -7.50 3.75
C LYS A 206 23.70 -8.30 2.53
N SER A 207 23.74 -9.62 2.63
CA SER A 207 24.15 -10.55 1.57
C SER A 207 23.00 -11.11 0.76
N ILE A 208 21.74 -10.73 1.10
CA ILE A 208 20.52 -11.15 0.42
C ILE A 208 20.08 -10.14 -0.63
N THR A 209 19.53 -10.60 -1.75
CA THR A 209 18.93 -9.76 -2.79
C THR A 209 17.42 -9.59 -2.61
N SER A 210 16.83 -8.56 -3.26
CA SER A 210 15.38 -8.36 -3.31
C SER A 210 14.64 -9.59 -3.87
N ALA A 211 15.20 -10.25 -4.90
CA ALA A 211 14.64 -11.47 -5.48
C ALA A 211 14.66 -12.66 -4.50
N GLU A 212 15.71 -12.80 -3.66
CA GLU A 212 15.76 -13.84 -2.63
C GLU A 212 14.74 -13.55 -1.51
N VAL A 213 14.52 -12.28 -1.19
CA VAL A 213 13.46 -11.86 -0.24
C VAL A 213 12.09 -12.24 -0.80
N ALA A 214 11.78 -11.89 -2.05
CA ALA A 214 10.52 -12.23 -2.70
C ALA A 214 10.26 -13.75 -2.66
N ARG A 215 11.23 -14.56 -3.10
CA ARG A 215 11.13 -16.04 -3.06
C ARG A 215 10.88 -16.60 -1.65
N LYS A 216 11.46 -15.97 -0.63
CA LYS A 216 11.20 -16.39 0.76
C LYS A 216 9.77 -16.07 1.18
N VAL A 217 9.26 -14.90 0.81
CA VAL A 217 7.86 -14.52 1.08
C VAL A 217 6.90 -15.41 0.31
N GLU A 218 7.17 -15.71 -0.96
CA GLU A 218 6.41 -16.68 -1.76
C GLU A 218 6.31 -18.06 -1.08
N THR A 219 7.44 -18.55 -0.56
CA THR A 219 7.47 -19.84 0.16
C THR A 219 6.61 -19.80 1.43
N ILE A 220 6.59 -18.68 2.16
CA ILE A 220 5.82 -18.53 3.39
C ILE A 220 4.33 -18.40 3.09
N LEU A 221 3.97 -17.64 2.06
CA LEU A 221 2.59 -17.34 1.70
C LEU A 221 1.97 -18.39 0.76
N GLY A 222 2.78 -19.18 0.06
CA GLY A 222 2.28 -20.15 -0.91
C GLY A 222 1.64 -19.47 -2.15
N CYS A 223 2.16 -18.34 -2.58
CA CYS A 223 1.67 -17.59 -3.75
C CYS A 223 2.83 -16.94 -4.51
N ARG A 224 2.62 -16.57 -5.78
CA ARG A 224 3.62 -15.91 -6.62
C ARG A 224 3.60 -14.41 -6.42
N ILE A 225 4.78 -13.81 -6.10
CA ILE A 225 4.94 -12.39 -5.86
C ILE A 225 5.87 -11.79 -6.91
N SER A 226 5.40 -10.76 -7.59
CA SER A 226 6.22 -9.97 -8.50
C SER A 226 6.57 -8.62 -7.86
N LEU A 227 7.87 -8.37 -7.70
CA LEU A 227 8.39 -7.05 -7.31
C LEU A 227 8.58 -6.21 -8.57
N ILE A 228 7.80 -5.13 -8.69
CA ILE A 228 7.84 -4.22 -9.83
C ILE A 228 8.85 -3.13 -9.53
N LYS A 229 10.03 -3.21 -10.14
CA LYS A 229 11.12 -2.22 -10.01
C LYS A 229 10.95 -1.09 -11.02
N GLY A 230 11.50 0.10 -10.73
CA GLY A 230 11.43 1.27 -11.60
C GLY A 230 10.05 1.92 -11.64
N GLY A 231 9.23 1.68 -10.64
CA GLY A 231 7.95 2.34 -10.49
C GLY A 231 8.07 3.77 -9.97
N PRO A 232 7.03 4.60 -10.12
CA PRO A 232 7.01 5.96 -9.62
C PRO A 232 7.28 6.05 -8.11
N ALA A 233 8.17 6.95 -7.70
CA ALA A 233 8.53 7.17 -6.29
C ALA A 233 7.33 7.64 -5.45
N GLU A 234 6.32 8.23 -6.09
CA GLU A 234 5.07 8.67 -5.49
C GLU A 234 4.30 7.54 -4.79
N PHE A 235 4.56 6.28 -5.12
CA PHE A 235 3.97 5.14 -4.42
C PHE A 235 4.55 4.90 -3.02
N ALA A 236 5.74 5.42 -2.76
CA ALA A 236 6.46 5.21 -1.51
C ALA A 236 6.49 6.47 -0.61
N TYR A 237 5.91 7.57 -1.06
CA TYR A 237 5.78 8.76 -0.25
C TYR A 237 4.39 8.79 0.37
N ASP A 238 4.25 8.21 1.54
CA ASP A 238 3.07 8.31 2.39
C ASP A 238 3.32 9.26 3.58
N ILE A 239 2.28 9.93 4.06
CA ILE A 239 2.39 10.81 5.23
C ILE A 239 2.18 9.96 6.48
N ASP A 240 3.29 9.53 7.11
CA ASP A 240 3.29 8.73 8.32
C ASP A 240 3.42 9.57 9.59
N ASP A 241 4.18 10.66 9.53
CA ASP A 241 4.45 11.53 10.66
C ASP A 241 4.46 13.03 10.30
N ILE A 242 4.76 13.86 11.28
CA ILE A 242 4.76 15.33 11.12
C ILE A 242 5.88 15.80 10.18
N VAL A 243 6.98 15.07 10.07
CA VAL A 243 8.12 15.44 9.20
C VAL A 243 7.71 15.28 7.74
N ASP A 244 7.03 14.18 7.42
CA ASP A 244 6.48 13.94 6.09
C ASP A 244 5.43 15.00 5.74
N TYR A 245 4.56 15.32 6.71
CA TYR A 245 3.55 16.36 6.53
C TYR A 245 4.16 17.73 6.25
N GLU A 246 5.14 18.15 7.04
CA GLU A 246 5.84 19.42 6.83
C GLU A 246 6.59 19.47 5.50
N TYR A 247 7.15 18.35 5.06
CA TYR A 247 7.75 18.24 3.74
C TYR A 247 6.69 18.44 2.65
N ALA A 248 5.56 17.75 2.74
CA ALA A 248 4.47 17.85 1.77
C ALA A 248 3.87 19.28 1.70
N LEU A 249 3.82 20.00 2.80
CA LEU A 249 3.38 21.41 2.81
C LEU A 249 4.33 22.35 2.05
N ARG A 250 5.64 22.05 2.03
CA ARG A 250 6.68 22.87 1.40
C ARG A 250 6.96 22.53 -0.06
N ASN A 251 6.61 21.32 -0.48
CA ASN A 251 6.96 20.79 -1.81
C ASN A 251 5.69 20.41 -2.59
N LYS A 252 5.71 20.70 -3.91
CA LYS A 252 4.60 20.37 -4.82
C LYS A 252 4.88 19.09 -5.60
#